data_c491c4fe08dcef9805256787017b47c5
#
_entry.id   c491c4fe08dcef9805256787017b47c5
#
_cell.length_a   1.000
_cell.length_b   1.000
_cell.length_c   1.000
_cell.angle_alpha   90.00
_cell.angle_beta   90.00
_cell.angle_gamma   90.00
#
_symmetry.space_group_name_H-M   'P 1'
#
loop_
_entity.id
_entity.type
_entity.pdbx_description
1 polymer ?
#
loop_
_entity_poly.entity_id
_entity_poly.type
_entity_poly.pdbx_seq_one_letter_code
_entity_poly.pdbx_strand_id
1 'polypeptide(L)'
;SVGLVVPGVAFRVVSPESGDELPWDGESRGELQVQGAWVARTYYNDDRAPESFTDDGWLKTGDVATADPEGYIRLVDRTKDLIKSGGEWISSVELENEIMAHPDVVEAAVIGVASTKWGERAMACVVPVEGADLTADEILEWLEGRGVKWWLPDRVEFIEEVPKTSVGKFSKKTLRDRFADVLVD
;
A
#
# COMPACT_ATOMS: atom_id res chain seq x y z
N SER A 1 1.54 7.44 10.72
CA SER A 1 2.38 7.56 11.85
C SER A 1 2.22 6.34 12.74
N VAL A 2 3.08 6.11 13.54
CA VAL A 2 3.93 5.35 14.00
C VAL A 2 4.29 5.46 15.44
N GLY A 3 5.13 4.71 15.88
CA GLY A 3 5.54 4.66 17.24
C GLY A 3 6.82 3.86 17.36
N LEU A 4 7.30 3.79 18.58
CA LEU A 4 8.35 2.87 18.96
C LEU A 4 7.75 1.50 19.26
N VAL A 5 8.50 0.44 19.04
CA VAL A 5 8.11 -0.89 19.49
C VAL A 5 8.06 -0.96 21.01
N VAL A 6 7.17 -1.81 21.52
CA VAL A 6 7.09 -2.06 22.97
C VAL A 6 8.33 -2.84 23.45
N PRO A 7 8.73 -2.68 24.74
CA PRO A 7 9.82 -3.47 25.30
C PRO A 7 9.62 -4.98 25.10
N GLY A 8 10.67 -5.68 24.68
CA GLY A 8 10.64 -7.12 24.41
C GLY A 8 10.20 -7.49 22.99
N VAL A 9 10.01 -6.50 22.12
CA VAL A 9 9.83 -6.69 20.67
C VAL A 9 11.03 -6.06 19.96
N ALA A 10 11.64 -6.80 19.08
CA ALA A 10 12.59 -6.32 18.07
C ALA A 10 11.88 -6.15 16.73
N PHE A 11 12.37 -5.25 15.90
CA PHE A 11 11.91 -5.09 14.53
C PHE A 11 13.10 -4.90 13.58
N ARG A 12 12.85 -5.19 12.33
CA ARG A 12 13.72 -4.84 11.22
C ARG A 12 12.87 -4.45 10.00
N VAL A 13 13.44 -3.64 9.13
CA VAL A 13 12.88 -3.30 7.82
C VAL A 13 13.76 -3.99 6.78
N VAL A 14 13.17 -4.80 5.92
CA VAL A 14 13.91 -5.69 5.03
C VAL A 14 13.51 -5.44 3.58
N SER A 15 14.50 -5.38 2.69
CA SER A 15 14.25 -5.32 1.25
C SER A 15 13.52 -6.60 0.79
N PRO A 16 12.34 -6.50 0.20
CA PRO A 16 11.65 -7.69 -0.30
C PRO A 16 12.30 -8.30 -1.53
N GLU A 17 13.24 -7.60 -2.16
CA GLU A 17 13.95 -8.08 -3.35
C GLU A 17 15.21 -8.87 -2.97
N SER A 18 16.07 -8.30 -2.10
CA SER A 18 17.33 -8.92 -1.72
C SER A 18 17.24 -9.70 -0.40
N GLY A 19 16.26 -9.41 0.46
CA GLY A 19 16.18 -9.95 1.81
C GLY A 19 17.12 -9.28 2.82
N ASP A 20 17.87 -8.26 2.39
CA ASP A 20 18.80 -7.53 3.26
C ASP A 20 18.06 -6.56 4.18
N GLU A 21 18.60 -6.38 5.38
CA GLU A 21 18.13 -5.38 6.31
C GLU A 21 18.46 -3.96 5.82
N LEU A 22 17.48 -3.09 5.80
CA LEU A 22 17.59 -1.71 5.34
C LEU A 22 18.02 -0.76 6.47
N PRO A 23 18.72 0.35 6.15
CA PRO A 23 19.12 1.33 7.15
C PRO A 23 17.91 2.05 7.76
N TRP A 24 18.09 2.52 9.00
CA TRP A 24 17.12 3.36 9.70
C TRP A 24 17.37 4.83 9.37
N ASP A 25 17.08 5.22 8.14
CA ASP A 25 17.31 6.58 7.61
C ASP A 25 16.00 7.39 7.48
N GLY A 26 14.85 6.79 7.80
CA GLY A 26 13.53 7.39 7.65
C GLY A 26 12.97 7.36 6.23
N GLU A 27 13.75 6.93 5.25
CA GLU A 27 13.44 6.98 3.81
C GLU A 27 13.36 5.58 3.17
N SER A 28 14.28 4.69 3.55
CA SER A 28 14.36 3.33 3.00
C SER A 28 13.11 2.52 3.34
N ARG A 29 12.37 2.12 2.31
CA ARG A 29 11.08 1.40 2.42
C ARG A 29 11.31 -0.10 2.28
N GLY A 30 10.78 -0.89 3.20
CA GLY A 30 10.87 -2.35 3.14
C GLY A 30 9.79 -3.04 3.97
N GLU A 31 9.74 -4.38 3.90
CA GLU A 31 8.83 -5.18 4.71
C GLU A 31 9.20 -5.07 6.19
N LEU A 32 8.21 -4.71 7.01
CA LEU A 32 8.35 -4.71 8.46
C LEU A 32 8.29 -6.15 8.97
N GLN A 33 9.36 -6.57 9.63
CA GLN A 33 9.42 -7.87 10.32
C GLN A 33 9.61 -7.64 11.81
N VAL A 34 8.95 -8.45 12.62
CA VAL A 34 8.99 -8.33 14.09
C VAL A 34 9.27 -9.67 14.76
N GLN A 35 9.96 -9.62 15.90
CA GLN A 35 10.26 -10.79 16.72
C GLN A 35 10.24 -10.40 18.21
N GLY A 36 9.81 -11.29 19.07
CA GLY A 36 9.85 -11.03 20.52
C GLY A 36 8.89 -11.90 21.32
N ALA A 37 8.90 -11.67 22.63
CA ALA A 37 8.10 -12.45 23.58
C ALA A 37 6.57 -12.25 23.39
N TRP A 38 6.18 -11.11 22.82
CA TRP A 38 4.78 -10.74 22.56
C TRP A 38 4.33 -11.06 21.12
N VAL A 39 5.24 -11.58 20.29
CA VAL A 39 4.98 -11.88 18.89
C VAL A 39 4.65 -13.37 18.74
N ALA A 40 3.61 -13.67 17.96
CA ALA A 40 3.27 -15.06 17.64
C ALA A 40 4.46 -15.77 16.96
N ARG A 41 4.64 -17.05 17.26
CA ARG A 41 5.66 -17.90 16.63
C ARG A 41 5.10 -18.79 15.53
N THR A 42 3.79 -18.93 15.49
CA THR A 42 3.05 -19.68 14.48
C THR A 42 1.57 -19.34 14.56
N TYR A 43 0.82 -19.68 13.52
CA TYR A 43 -0.64 -19.62 13.51
C TYR A 43 -1.20 -21.03 13.69
N TYR A 44 -2.21 -21.16 14.55
CA TYR A 44 -2.84 -22.45 14.83
C TYR A 44 -3.67 -22.91 13.62
N ASN A 45 -3.41 -24.15 13.19
CA ASN A 45 -4.15 -24.82 12.11
C ASN A 45 -4.28 -23.99 10.82
N ASP A 46 -3.21 -23.27 10.44
CA ASP A 46 -3.11 -22.52 9.18
C ASP A 46 -1.92 -23.07 8.37
N ASP A 47 -2.21 -23.68 7.23
CA ASP A 47 -1.20 -24.26 6.34
C ASP A 47 -0.24 -23.21 5.76
N ARG A 48 -0.63 -21.94 5.76
CA ARG A 48 0.20 -20.82 5.32
C ARG A 48 1.08 -20.25 6.43
N ALA A 49 0.95 -20.76 7.66
CA ALA A 49 1.74 -20.28 8.79
C ALA A 49 3.26 -20.24 8.51
N PRO A 50 3.87 -21.24 7.83
CA PRO A 50 5.28 -21.20 7.51
C PRO A 50 5.69 -20.02 6.62
N GLU A 51 4.83 -19.59 5.70
CA GLU A 51 5.10 -18.45 4.79
C GLU A 51 5.10 -17.11 5.51
N SER A 52 4.43 -17.05 6.66
CA SER A 52 4.32 -15.83 7.49
C SER A 52 5.56 -15.59 8.36
N PHE A 53 6.51 -16.53 8.38
CA PHE A 53 7.73 -16.41 9.18
C PHE A 53 8.97 -16.61 8.31
N THR A 54 10.07 -16.01 8.75
CA THR A 54 11.39 -16.28 8.17
C THR A 54 12.02 -17.51 8.85
N ASP A 55 13.05 -18.10 8.24
CA ASP A 55 13.75 -19.25 8.79
C ASP A 55 14.42 -18.94 10.15
N ASP A 56 14.80 -17.69 10.39
CA ASP A 56 15.37 -17.19 11.64
C ASP A 56 14.30 -16.69 12.64
N GLY A 57 13.00 -16.93 12.36
CA GLY A 57 11.89 -16.80 13.29
C GLY A 57 11.30 -15.39 13.42
N TRP A 58 11.47 -14.55 12.43
CA TRP A 58 10.79 -13.25 12.35
C TRP A 58 9.40 -13.40 11.73
N LEU A 59 8.41 -12.76 12.32
CA LEU A 59 7.08 -12.63 11.74
C LEU A 59 7.11 -11.55 10.64
N LYS A 60 6.75 -11.93 9.42
CA LYS A 60 6.47 -11.02 8.31
C LYS A 60 5.10 -10.38 8.55
N THR A 61 5.06 -9.07 8.81
CA THR A 61 3.78 -8.40 9.13
C THR A 61 2.90 -8.20 7.89
N GLY A 62 3.52 -8.23 6.71
CA GLY A 62 2.89 -7.86 5.45
C GLY A 62 2.63 -6.35 5.33
N ASP A 63 3.25 -5.55 6.18
CA ASP A 63 3.24 -4.09 6.10
C ASP A 63 4.60 -3.61 5.58
N VAL A 64 4.58 -2.56 4.78
CA VAL A 64 5.76 -1.82 4.34
C VAL A 64 5.96 -0.62 5.24
N ALA A 65 7.18 -0.43 5.69
CA ALA A 65 7.52 0.63 6.62
C ALA A 65 8.87 1.29 6.30
N THR A 66 9.10 2.45 6.89
CA THR A 66 10.43 3.05 7.10
C THR A 66 10.73 3.08 8.59
N ALA A 67 11.99 3.16 8.95
CA ALA A 67 12.44 3.40 10.32
C ALA A 67 13.42 4.58 10.33
N ASP A 68 13.30 5.46 11.31
CA ASP A 68 14.25 6.57 11.49
C ASP A 68 15.37 6.20 12.47
N PRO A 69 16.45 7.00 12.58
CA PRO A 69 17.58 6.73 13.47
C PRO A 69 17.20 6.63 14.95
N GLU A 70 16.09 7.21 15.37
CA GLU A 70 15.56 7.15 16.73
C GLU A 70 14.72 5.88 16.97
N GLY A 71 14.47 5.08 15.93
CA GLY A 71 13.70 3.85 15.98
C GLY A 71 12.18 4.02 15.85
N TYR A 72 11.73 5.19 15.40
CA TYR A 72 10.32 5.36 15.05
C TYR A 72 10.02 4.69 13.73
N ILE A 73 8.96 3.87 13.75
CA ILE A 73 8.46 3.17 12.57
C ILE A 73 7.34 3.98 11.93
N ARG A 74 7.37 4.18 10.64
CA ARG A 74 6.27 4.75 9.85
C ARG A 74 5.77 3.70 8.87
N LEU A 75 4.51 3.29 9.03
CA LEU A 75 3.85 2.43 8.05
C LEU A 75 3.54 3.22 6.79
N VAL A 76 3.88 2.65 5.65
CA VAL A 76 3.72 3.26 4.32
C VAL A 76 2.53 2.63 3.61
N ASP A 77 2.49 1.29 3.53
CA ASP A 77 1.45 0.55 2.82
C ASP A 77 1.43 -0.91 3.27
N ARG A 78 0.59 -1.72 2.65
CA ARG A 78 0.63 -3.18 2.71
C ARG A 78 1.48 -3.73 1.57
N THR A 79 2.28 -4.75 1.83
CA THR A 79 3.11 -5.41 0.81
C THR A 79 2.29 -5.84 -0.43
N LYS A 80 1.07 -6.33 -0.21
CA LYS A 80 0.15 -6.77 -1.26
C LYS A 80 -0.57 -5.65 -2.01
N ASP A 81 -0.58 -4.44 -1.46
CA ASP A 81 -1.28 -3.29 -2.02
C ASP A 81 -0.31 -2.27 -2.63
N LEU A 82 0.99 -2.46 -2.38
CA LEU A 82 2.06 -1.69 -2.97
C LEU A 82 2.17 -1.99 -4.47
N ILE A 83 2.23 -0.96 -5.31
CA ILE A 83 2.24 -1.09 -6.76
C ILE A 83 3.68 -1.04 -7.26
N LYS A 84 4.11 -2.06 -7.98
CA LYS A 84 5.46 -2.18 -8.51
C LYS A 84 5.52 -1.71 -9.96
N SER A 85 5.92 -0.46 -10.17
CA SER A 85 5.96 0.18 -11.47
C SER A 85 7.40 0.44 -11.92
N GLY A 86 7.86 -0.29 -12.92
CA GLY A 86 9.18 -0.06 -13.53
C GLY A 86 10.37 -0.16 -12.56
N GLY A 87 10.25 -0.96 -11.49
CA GLY A 87 11.28 -1.09 -10.45
C GLY A 87 11.12 -0.11 -9.29
N GLU A 88 10.17 0.81 -9.37
CA GLU A 88 9.84 1.76 -8.29
C GLU A 88 8.56 1.34 -7.57
N TRP A 89 8.43 1.76 -6.32
CA TRP A 89 7.28 1.42 -5.50
C TRP A 89 6.36 2.62 -5.32
N ILE A 90 5.11 2.46 -5.76
CA ILE A 90 4.05 3.45 -5.58
C ILE A 90 3.20 3.04 -4.38
N SER A 91 3.09 3.91 -3.39
CA SER A 91 2.18 3.70 -2.26
C SER A 91 0.76 4.00 -2.68
N SER A 92 -0.08 2.97 -2.62
CA SER A 92 -1.51 3.11 -2.87
C SER A 92 -2.19 4.01 -1.83
N VAL A 93 -1.74 3.95 -0.58
CA VAL A 93 -2.27 4.76 0.53
C VAL A 93 -1.92 6.24 0.39
N GLU A 94 -0.68 6.56 -0.06
CA GLU A 94 -0.29 7.95 -0.30
C GLU A 94 -1.15 8.57 -1.41
N LEU A 95 -1.34 7.85 -2.53
CA LEU A 95 -2.24 8.31 -3.61
C LEU A 95 -3.70 8.46 -3.15
N GLU A 96 -4.22 7.50 -2.40
CA GLU A 96 -5.58 7.57 -1.85
C GLU A 96 -5.78 8.81 -1.00
N ASN A 97 -4.82 9.12 -0.12
CA ASN A 97 -4.88 10.32 0.73
C ASN A 97 -4.88 11.61 -0.09
N GLU A 98 -4.06 11.69 -1.13
CA GLU A 98 -4.00 12.86 -2.01
C GLU A 98 -5.29 13.02 -2.83
N ILE A 99 -5.88 11.93 -3.34
CA ILE A 99 -7.15 11.95 -4.06
C ILE A 99 -8.29 12.32 -3.11
N MET A 100 -8.36 11.74 -1.92
CA MET A 100 -9.39 12.04 -0.92
C MET A 100 -9.28 13.47 -0.34
N ALA A 101 -8.17 14.16 -0.53
CA ALA A 101 -8.05 15.58 -0.19
C ALA A 101 -8.76 16.49 -1.19
N HIS A 102 -9.24 15.96 -2.34
CA HIS A 102 -10.05 16.74 -3.29
C HIS A 102 -11.45 16.99 -2.72
N PRO A 103 -11.98 18.25 -2.80
CA PRO A 103 -13.27 18.59 -2.16
C PRO A 103 -14.46 17.81 -2.69
N ASP A 104 -14.42 17.38 -3.95
CA ASP A 104 -15.51 16.63 -4.61
C ASP A 104 -15.32 15.10 -4.58
N VAL A 105 -14.42 14.60 -3.74
CA VAL A 105 -14.20 13.15 -3.54
C VAL A 105 -14.67 12.71 -2.16
N VAL A 106 -15.48 11.68 -2.10
CA VAL A 106 -15.96 11.05 -0.85
C VAL A 106 -15.02 9.94 -0.39
N GLU A 107 -14.69 9.03 -1.30
CA GLU A 107 -13.80 7.89 -1.04
C GLU A 107 -12.91 7.65 -2.26
N ALA A 108 -11.70 7.16 -2.03
CA ALA A 108 -10.84 6.68 -3.09
C ALA A 108 -10.12 5.42 -2.66
N ALA A 109 -9.91 4.51 -3.61
CA ALA A 109 -9.05 3.35 -3.46
C ALA A 109 -8.14 3.23 -4.68
N VAL A 110 -6.87 2.92 -4.46
CA VAL A 110 -5.88 2.77 -5.53
C VAL A 110 -5.39 1.33 -5.56
N ILE A 111 -5.39 0.75 -6.75
CA ILE A 111 -4.94 -0.63 -7.00
C ILE A 111 -3.88 -0.64 -8.11
N GLY A 112 -3.01 -1.66 -8.09
CA GLY A 112 -2.17 -1.99 -9.23
C GLY A 112 -2.98 -2.72 -10.29
N VAL A 113 -2.81 -2.31 -11.55
CA VAL A 113 -3.33 -2.99 -12.74
C VAL A 113 -2.17 -3.32 -13.66
N ALA A 114 -2.35 -4.32 -14.51
CA ALA A 114 -1.29 -4.77 -15.41
C ALA A 114 -0.87 -3.68 -16.42
N SER A 115 0.43 -3.58 -16.66
CA SER A 115 1.02 -2.75 -17.72
C SER A 115 2.06 -3.57 -18.50
N THR A 116 2.00 -3.50 -19.81
CA THR A 116 2.96 -4.22 -20.68
C THR A 116 4.37 -3.64 -20.56
N LYS A 117 4.46 -2.35 -20.26
CA LYS A 117 5.72 -1.61 -20.21
C LYS A 117 6.34 -1.59 -18.81
N TRP A 118 5.52 -1.47 -17.76
CA TRP A 118 5.97 -1.18 -16.40
C TRP A 118 5.73 -2.33 -15.41
N GLY A 119 5.08 -3.43 -15.86
CA GLY A 119 4.63 -4.53 -15.02
C GLY A 119 3.29 -4.20 -14.36
N GLU A 120 3.30 -3.19 -13.49
CA GLU A 120 2.07 -2.63 -12.89
C GLU A 120 2.06 -1.11 -12.99
N ARG A 121 0.84 -0.55 -13.05
CA ARG A 121 0.59 0.88 -12.93
C ARG A 121 -0.59 1.13 -12.00
N ALA A 122 -0.65 2.34 -11.46
CA ALA A 122 -1.71 2.73 -10.55
C ALA A 122 -3.02 2.97 -11.32
N MET A 123 -4.11 2.46 -10.77
CA MET A 123 -5.49 2.78 -11.16
C MET A 123 -6.23 3.30 -9.93
N ALA A 124 -6.83 4.49 -10.05
CA ALA A 124 -7.65 5.08 -9.02
C ALA A 124 -9.13 4.73 -9.22
N CYS A 125 -9.76 4.22 -8.18
CA CYS A 125 -11.21 4.01 -8.11
C CYS A 125 -11.77 5.11 -7.19
N VAL A 126 -12.55 6.03 -7.73
CA VAL A 126 -12.98 7.26 -7.06
C VAL A 126 -14.50 7.28 -6.89
N VAL A 127 -14.96 7.61 -5.70
CA VAL A 127 -16.36 7.90 -5.39
C VAL A 127 -16.53 9.41 -5.30
N PRO A 128 -17.19 10.04 -6.27
CA PRO A 128 -17.40 11.48 -6.24
C PRO A 128 -18.50 11.86 -5.23
N VAL A 129 -18.51 13.13 -4.82
CA VAL A 129 -19.64 13.73 -4.09
C VAL A 129 -20.87 13.68 -4.98
N GLU A 130 -22.03 13.41 -4.39
CA GLU A 130 -23.31 13.34 -5.13
C GLU A 130 -23.59 14.67 -5.86
N GLY A 131 -23.79 14.56 -7.17
CA GLY A 131 -24.04 15.73 -8.04
C GLY A 131 -22.79 16.51 -8.47
N ALA A 132 -21.59 16.09 -8.07
CA ALA A 132 -20.36 16.68 -8.62
C ALA A 132 -20.13 16.19 -10.05
N ASP A 133 -19.72 17.12 -10.93
CA ASP A 133 -19.32 16.83 -12.32
C ASP A 133 -17.80 16.68 -12.39
N LEU A 134 -17.28 15.70 -11.62
CA LEU A 134 -15.85 15.45 -11.48
C LEU A 134 -15.34 14.54 -12.62
N THR A 135 -14.27 14.98 -13.28
CA THR A 135 -13.65 14.25 -14.38
C THR A 135 -12.32 13.59 -13.98
N ALA A 136 -11.87 12.62 -14.77
CA ALA A 136 -10.57 11.98 -14.57
C ALA A 136 -9.42 12.98 -14.72
N ASP A 137 -9.52 13.90 -15.68
CA ASP A 137 -8.49 14.91 -15.93
C ASP A 137 -8.35 15.87 -14.73
N GLU A 138 -9.43 16.26 -14.09
CA GLU A 138 -9.40 17.11 -12.89
C GLU A 138 -8.70 16.40 -11.72
N ILE A 139 -8.90 15.11 -11.53
CA ILE A 139 -8.16 14.31 -10.53
C ILE A 139 -6.67 14.28 -10.86
N LEU A 140 -6.31 14.07 -12.12
CA LEU A 140 -4.90 14.04 -12.54
C LEU A 140 -4.23 15.40 -12.37
N GLU A 141 -4.89 16.50 -12.79
CA GLU A 141 -4.40 17.87 -12.59
C GLU A 141 -4.23 18.22 -11.10
N TRP A 142 -5.17 17.78 -10.25
CA TRP A 142 -5.09 17.94 -8.81
C TRP A 142 -3.85 17.26 -8.23
N LEU A 143 -3.55 16.03 -8.67
CA LEU A 143 -2.40 15.26 -8.22
C LEU A 143 -1.08 15.86 -8.75
N GLU A 144 -1.04 16.30 -10.01
CA GLU A 144 0.14 16.98 -10.59
C GLU A 144 0.55 18.20 -9.78
N GLY A 145 -0.41 19.01 -9.35
CA GLY A 145 -0.22 20.18 -8.51
C GLY A 145 0.39 19.85 -7.13
N ARG A 146 0.33 18.59 -6.70
CA ARG A 146 0.85 18.12 -5.41
C ARG A 146 2.20 17.39 -5.51
N GLY A 147 2.85 17.41 -6.66
CA GLY A 147 4.22 16.91 -6.85
C GLY A 147 4.34 15.41 -7.13
N VAL A 148 3.25 14.74 -7.45
CA VAL A 148 3.16 13.28 -7.64
C VAL A 148 3.38 12.86 -9.09
N LYS A 149 4.27 13.51 -9.83
CA LYS A 149 4.35 13.42 -11.29
C LYS A 149 4.60 12.03 -11.87
N TRP A 150 5.43 11.19 -11.28
CA TRP A 150 5.81 9.91 -11.88
C TRP A 150 4.95 8.72 -11.42
N TRP A 151 4.17 8.88 -10.38
CA TRP A 151 3.27 7.88 -9.81
C TRP A 151 1.79 8.22 -9.98
N LEU A 152 1.48 9.16 -10.88
CA LEU A 152 0.10 9.43 -11.28
C LEU A 152 -0.60 8.15 -11.72
N PRO A 153 -1.89 7.98 -11.39
CA PRO A 153 -2.68 6.89 -11.95
C PRO A 153 -2.76 7.00 -13.46
N ASP A 154 -2.54 5.90 -14.17
CA ASP A 154 -2.75 5.84 -15.62
C ASP A 154 -4.25 5.72 -15.96
N ARG A 155 -5.06 5.38 -14.98
CA ARG A 155 -6.50 5.31 -15.14
C ARG A 155 -7.22 5.77 -13.87
N VAL A 156 -8.27 6.56 -14.08
CA VAL A 156 -9.25 6.92 -13.05
C VAL A 156 -10.60 6.32 -13.45
N GLU A 157 -11.22 5.60 -12.53
CA GLU A 157 -12.53 4.98 -12.71
C GLU A 157 -13.47 5.48 -11.62
N PHE A 158 -14.62 6.01 -12.01
CA PHE A 158 -15.64 6.43 -11.05
C PHE A 158 -16.54 5.25 -10.70
N ILE A 159 -16.73 5.04 -9.41
CA ILE A 159 -17.51 3.94 -8.85
C ILE A 159 -18.54 4.47 -7.85
N GLU A 160 -19.62 3.73 -7.63
CA GLU A 160 -20.66 4.13 -6.69
C GLU A 160 -20.19 4.03 -5.22
N GLU A 161 -19.41 3.00 -4.90
CA GLU A 161 -18.83 2.81 -3.56
C GLU A 161 -17.52 2.01 -3.64
N VAL A 162 -16.62 2.26 -2.69
CA VAL A 162 -15.45 1.38 -2.48
C VAL A 162 -15.91 0.11 -1.76
N PRO A 163 -15.70 -1.10 -2.31
CA PRO A 163 -16.07 -2.35 -1.66
C PRO A 163 -15.45 -2.47 -0.27
N LYS A 164 -16.26 -2.91 0.71
CA LYS A 164 -15.83 -3.05 2.11
C LYS A 164 -15.91 -4.52 2.54
N THR A 165 -15.00 -4.90 3.44
CA THR A 165 -15.05 -6.19 4.12
C THR A 165 -16.19 -6.21 5.14
N SER A 166 -16.53 -7.39 5.69
CA SER A 166 -17.53 -7.53 6.75
C SER A 166 -17.28 -6.69 8.01
N VAL A 167 -16.03 -6.23 8.19
CA VAL A 167 -15.63 -5.36 9.32
C VAL A 167 -15.44 -3.90 8.90
N GLY A 168 -15.93 -3.51 7.71
CA GLY A 168 -15.96 -2.13 7.23
C GLY A 168 -14.64 -1.60 6.65
N LYS A 169 -13.60 -2.42 6.47
CA LYS A 169 -12.35 -2.01 5.83
C LYS A 169 -12.44 -2.11 4.31
N PHE A 170 -11.81 -1.23 3.57
CA PHE A 170 -11.72 -1.29 2.11
C PHE A 170 -11.18 -2.64 1.63
N SER A 171 -11.85 -3.21 0.63
CA SER A 171 -11.47 -4.47 0.01
C SER A 171 -10.82 -4.23 -1.36
N LYS A 172 -9.53 -3.87 -1.36
CA LYS A 172 -8.76 -3.73 -2.62
C LYS A 172 -8.73 -5.04 -3.42
N LYS A 173 -8.83 -6.19 -2.73
CA LYS A 173 -8.95 -7.48 -3.42
C LYS A 173 -10.16 -7.51 -4.35
N THR A 174 -11.33 -7.10 -3.88
CA THR A 174 -12.56 -7.06 -4.70
C THR A 174 -12.41 -6.13 -5.90
N LEU A 175 -11.73 -4.99 -5.73
CA LEU A 175 -11.44 -4.09 -6.85
C LEU A 175 -10.48 -4.74 -7.86
N ARG A 176 -9.38 -5.36 -7.39
CA ARG A 176 -8.46 -6.08 -8.30
C ARG A 176 -9.17 -7.20 -9.05
N ASP A 177 -10.04 -7.96 -8.39
CA ASP A 177 -10.83 -9.02 -9.04
C ASP A 177 -11.79 -8.43 -10.09
N ARG A 178 -12.42 -7.27 -9.80
CA ARG A 178 -13.32 -6.56 -10.73
C ARG A 178 -12.61 -6.00 -11.97
N PHE A 179 -11.40 -5.53 -11.79
CA PHE A 179 -10.60 -4.88 -12.83
C PHE A 179 -9.42 -5.74 -13.33
N ALA A 180 -9.50 -7.07 -13.14
CA ALA A 180 -8.43 -7.99 -13.50
C ALA A 180 -8.03 -7.97 -14.98
N ASP A 181 -8.97 -7.64 -15.88
CA ASP A 181 -8.75 -7.57 -17.33
C ASP A 181 -8.28 -6.19 -17.81
N VAL A 182 -8.12 -5.22 -16.89
CA VAL A 182 -7.64 -3.88 -17.26
C VAL A 182 -6.15 -3.92 -17.53
N LEU A 183 -5.79 -3.46 -18.72
CA LEU A 183 -4.41 -3.25 -19.14
C LEU A 183 -4.22 -1.76 -19.43
N VAL A 184 -3.14 -1.18 -18.94
CA VAL A 184 -2.73 0.20 -19.22
C VAL A 184 -1.32 0.24 -19.80
N ASP A 185 -1.06 1.20 -20.71
CA ASP A 185 0.20 1.34 -21.45
C ASP A 185 0.69 2.81 -21.48
#